data_4b595fdf4163ff811f24870230ce8694
#
_entry.id   4b595fdf4163ff811f24870230ce8694
#
_cell.length_a   1.000
_cell.length_b   1.000
_cell.length_c   1.000
_cell.angle_alpha   90.00
_cell.angle_beta   90.00
_cell.angle_gamma   90.00
#
_symmetry.space_group_name_H-M   'P 1'
#
loop_
_entity.id
_entity.type
_entity.pdbx_description
1 polymer ?
#
loop_
_entity_poly.entity_id
_entity_poly.type
_entity_poly.pdbx_seq_one_letter_code
_entity_poly.pdbx_strand_id
1 'polypeptide(L)'
;MQGSVIMSIIFGMMACNGSDSSDKTANDSLTTTATAAKATDSATRVKATKKKKGQMSVAMPMSDSAKMVKDAHGVYNRADKEPEFPGGEAALSTYINKNVTYPQEAIDNGTSGTMHVSFVVDEHGKVINPQAMDGKNLGDDIVNQTLKVFSNMPMWTPGMVHNKKVKTRLEVPVTFQLADADQ
;
A
#
# COMPACT_ATOMS: atom_id res chain seq x y z
N MET A 1 -10.04 12.34 47.86
CA MET A 1 -8.77 13.10 47.95
C MET A 1 -8.40 13.49 46.53
N GLN A 2 -8.45 14.80 46.33
CA GLN A 2 -8.21 15.48 45.06
C GLN A 2 -6.70 15.54 44.77
N GLY A 3 -6.34 15.48 43.53
CA GLY A 3 -4.98 15.75 43.08
C GLY A 3 -4.99 16.20 41.63
N SER A 4 -5.40 17.46 41.43
CA SER A 4 -5.28 18.21 40.19
C SER A 4 -3.85 18.66 40.01
N VAL A 5 -3.21 18.39 38.90
CA VAL A 5 -1.97 19.05 38.47
C VAL A 5 -2.16 19.64 37.08
N ILE A 6 -2.40 20.93 37.13
CA ILE A 6 -2.30 21.86 35.98
C ILE A 6 -0.82 22.20 35.79
N MET A 7 -0.30 22.04 34.62
CA MET A 7 0.98 22.62 34.27
C MET A 7 0.91 23.38 32.92
N SER A 8 1.13 24.66 33.15
CA SER A 8 1.06 25.80 32.25
C SER A 8 1.95 25.76 31.03
N ILE A 9 1.41 26.34 30.03
CA ILE A 9 1.86 26.98 28.80
C ILE A 9 3.14 27.82 28.98
N ILE A 10 4.08 27.71 28.05
CA ILE A 10 4.97 28.82 27.69
C ILE A 10 4.96 29.00 26.17
N PHE A 11 4.42 30.14 25.81
CA PHE A 11 4.38 30.78 24.52
C PHE A 11 5.75 31.47 24.30
N GLY A 12 6.43 31.14 23.26
CA GLY A 12 7.68 31.81 22.86
C GLY A 12 7.58 32.29 21.42
N MET A 13 7.09 33.51 21.27
CA MET A 13 7.28 34.33 20.07
C MET A 13 8.73 34.77 19.97
N MET A 14 9.36 34.62 18.80
CA MET A 14 10.51 35.42 18.42
C MET A 14 10.43 35.79 16.95
N ALA A 15 10.13 37.06 16.73
CA ALA A 15 10.24 37.78 15.49
C ALA A 15 11.61 38.46 15.41
N CYS A 16 12.22 38.47 14.23
CA CYS A 16 13.21 39.43 13.74
C CYS A 16 13.32 39.20 12.23
N ASN A 17 12.87 40.05 11.37
CA ASN A 17 13.12 41.43 10.95
C ASN A 17 14.56 41.70 10.52
N GLY A 18 14.72 42.25 9.31
CA GLY A 18 15.93 42.84 8.78
C GLY A 18 16.13 42.50 7.31
N SER A 19 15.58 43.30 6.39
CA SER A 19 16.16 44.47 5.70
C SER A 19 17.09 44.07 4.56
N ASP A 20 16.63 44.26 3.33
CA ASP A 20 16.89 45.41 2.45
C ASP A 20 18.34 45.53 1.96
N SER A 21 18.53 45.40 0.67
CA SER A 21 19.31 46.37 -0.12
C SER A 21 19.25 46.04 -1.60
N SER A 22 18.69 47.00 -2.27
CA SER A 22 18.78 47.30 -3.70
C SER A 22 20.25 47.41 -4.13
N ASP A 23 20.59 46.92 -5.30
CA ASP A 23 21.38 47.75 -6.19
C ASP A 23 21.11 47.44 -7.68
N LYS A 24 21.00 48.52 -8.37
CA LYS A 24 20.62 48.77 -9.72
C LYS A 24 21.90 49.11 -10.47
N THR A 25 22.22 48.50 -11.57
CA THR A 25 22.97 49.20 -12.62
C THR A 25 22.69 48.56 -13.98
N ALA A 26 22.19 49.38 -14.85
CA ALA A 26 22.06 49.22 -16.29
C ALA A 26 23.38 49.48 -16.99
N ASN A 27 23.61 48.82 -18.11
CA ASN A 27 24.17 49.38 -19.36
C ASN A 27 24.31 48.24 -20.37
N ASP A 28 23.61 48.27 -21.45
CA ASP A 28 23.66 49.00 -22.69
C ASP A 28 24.73 48.53 -23.68
N SER A 29 24.28 48.45 -24.89
CA SER A 29 24.96 48.47 -26.18
C SER A 29 25.31 47.15 -26.91
N LEU A 30 24.42 46.86 -27.86
CA LEU A 30 24.64 46.78 -29.33
C LEU A 30 25.98 46.18 -29.81
N THR A 31 25.93 45.08 -30.56
CA THR A 31 26.36 45.09 -31.96
C THR A 31 26.03 43.78 -32.66
N THR A 32 25.35 43.88 -33.75
CA THR A 32 25.08 43.04 -34.87
C THR A 32 26.29 42.24 -35.34
N THR A 33 26.11 40.94 -35.61
CA THR A 33 26.56 40.34 -36.90
C THR A 33 25.82 39.01 -37.11
N ALA A 34 25.14 38.96 -38.21
CA ALA A 34 24.55 37.77 -38.79
C ALA A 34 25.62 36.85 -39.33
N THR A 35 25.51 35.55 -39.03
CA THR A 35 26.04 34.51 -39.90
C THR A 35 25.12 33.31 -39.81
N ALA A 36 24.49 33.05 -40.93
CA ALA A 36 23.69 31.86 -41.19
C ALA A 36 24.57 30.62 -41.23
N ALA A 37 24.21 29.60 -40.44
CA ALA A 37 24.58 28.24 -40.76
C ALA A 37 23.59 27.23 -40.16
N LYS A 38 22.78 26.72 -41.02
CA LYS A 38 22.37 25.34 -41.20
C LYS A 38 21.66 24.65 -40.02
N ALA A 39 20.35 24.55 -40.21
CA ALA A 39 19.49 23.58 -39.54
C ALA A 39 20.12 22.20 -39.48
N THR A 40 20.25 21.66 -38.31
CA THR A 40 20.26 20.22 -38.09
C THR A 40 19.10 19.96 -37.14
N ASP A 41 18.05 19.49 -37.78
CA ASP A 41 16.86 18.92 -37.16
C ASP A 41 17.31 17.72 -36.34
N SER A 42 17.45 17.94 -35.03
CA SER A 42 17.54 16.86 -34.07
C SER A 42 16.19 16.81 -33.37
N ALA A 43 15.26 16.20 -34.10
CA ALA A 43 13.99 15.77 -33.49
C ALA A 43 14.33 14.88 -32.30
N THR A 44 14.42 15.50 -31.13
CA THR A 44 14.35 14.77 -29.86
C THR A 44 12.95 14.19 -29.77
N ARG A 45 12.84 12.96 -30.28
CA ARG A 45 11.70 12.09 -30.11
C ARG A 45 11.53 11.87 -28.63
N VAL A 46 10.75 12.73 -27.98
CA VAL A 46 10.24 12.48 -26.63
C VAL A 46 9.47 11.16 -26.69
N LYS A 47 10.19 10.13 -26.22
CA LYS A 47 9.63 8.80 -26.02
C LYS A 47 8.50 9.01 -25.02
N ALA A 48 7.26 8.99 -25.49
CA ALA A 48 6.10 9.03 -24.63
C ALA A 48 6.24 7.86 -23.65
N THR A 49 6.54 8.17 -22.42
CA THR A 49 6.57 7.19 -21.33
C THR A 49 5.12 6.76 -21.11
N LYS A 50 4.79 5.57 -21.59
CA LYS A 50 3.50 4.94 -21.31
C LYS A 50 3.30 4.91 -19.80
N LYS A 51 2.24 5.56 -19.36
CA LYS A 51 1.84 5.59 -17.95
C LYS A 51 1.44 4.16 -17.55
N LYS A 52 2.17 3.54 -16.66
CA LYS A 52 1.82 2.24 -16.11
C LYS A 52 0.85 2.41 -14.94
N LYS A 53 -0.12 1.51 -14.82
CA LYS A 53 -1.08 1.47 -13.70
C LYS A 53 -0.87 0.18 -12.94
N GLY A 54 -0.72 0.28 -11.62
CA GLY A 54 -0.67 -0.89 -10.75
C GLY A 54 -2.05 -1.56 -10.64
N GLN A 55 -2.10 -2.86 -10.81
CA GLN A 55 -3.26 -3.71 -10.56
C GLN A 55 -2.92 -4.76 -9.53
N MET A 56 -3.90 -5.10 -8.69
CA MET A 56 -3.78 -6.13 -7.68
C MET A 56 -4.87 -7.16 -7.88
N SER A 57 -4.52 -8.42 -7.75
CA SER A 57 -5.44 -9.53 -7.71
C SER A 57 -5.21 -10.37 -6.46
N VAL A 58 -6.29 -10.93 -5.94
CA VAL A 58 -6.29 -11.78 -4.76
C VAL A 58 -6.97 -13.08 -5.14
N ALA A 59 -6.38 -14.19 -4.78
CA ALA A 59 -7.01 -15.49 -4.87
C ALA A 59 -7.16 -16.06 -3.45
N MET A 60 -8.28 -16.72 -3.19
CA MET A 60 -8.43 -17.50 -1.97
C MET A 60 -7.73 -18.84 -2.17
N PRO A 61 -6.78 -19.22 -1.32
CA PRO A 61 -6.17 -20.53 -1.41
C PRO A 61 -7.23 -21.59 -1.15
N MET A 62 -7.45 -22.46 -2.11
CA MET A 62 -8.15 -23.72 -1.86
C MET A 62 -7.24 -24.54 -0.96
N SER A 63 -7.64 -24.68 0.29
CA SER A 63 -6.95 -25.49 1.30
C SER A 63 -6.88 -26.94 0.83
N ASP A 64 -5.72 -27.30 0.26
CA ASP A 64 -5.45 -28.66 -0.17
C ASP A 64 -5.28 -29.55 1.05
N SER A 65 -6.02 -30.62 1.12
CA SER A 65 -5.91 -31.88 1.92
C SER A 65 -5.13 -31.89 3.25
N ALA A 66 -4.78 -30.77 3.84
CA ALA A 66 -4.12 -30.74 5.12
C ALA A 66 -5.07 -31.18 6.25
N LYS A 67 -4.64 -32.12 7.06
CA LYS A 67 -5.35 -32.53 8.27
C LYS A 67 -5.67 -31.31 9.12
N MET A 68 -6.92 -31.21 9.59
CA MET A 68 -7.32 -30.17 10.53
C MET A 68 -6.49 -30.28 11.80
N VAL A 69 -5.74 -29.24 12.14
CA VAL A 69 -4.87 -29.18 13.32
C VAL A 69 -5.17 -27.88 14.08
N LYS A 70 -5.21 -27.98 15.39
CA LYS A 70 -5.35 -26.84 16.29
C LYS A 70 -3.99 -26.58 16.94
N ASP A 71 -3.51 -25.35 16.86
CA ASP A 71 -2.26 -24.96 17.50
C ASP A 71 -2.40 -24.73 19.02
N ALA A 72 -1.27 -24.46 19.70
CA ALA A 72 -1.24 -24.20 21.13
C ALA A 72 -2.05 -22.95 21.56
N HIS A 73 -2.34 -22.04 20.64
CA HIS A 73 -3.12 -20.83 20.87
C HIS A 73 -4.60 -21.01 20.54
N GLY A 74 -5.01 -22.21 20.20
CA GLY A 74 -6.39 -22.54 19.88
C GLY A 74 -6.83 -22.14 18.47
N VAL A 75 -5.89 -21.82 17.59
CA VAL A 75 -6.14 -21.46 16.19
C VAL A 75 -6.10 -22.72 15.33
N TYR A 76 -7.11 -22.88 14.50
CA TYR A 76 -7.20 -23.97 13.54
C TYR A 76 -6.52 -23.55 12.22
N ASN A 77 -5.77 -24.45 11.62
CA ASN A 77 -5.21 -24.26 10.27
C ASN A 77 -6.26 -24.42 9.18
N ARG A 78 -7.40 -25.05 9.50
CA ARG A 78 -8.52 -25.32 8.62
C ARG A 78 -9.79 -25.45 9.44
N ALA A 79 -10.97 -25.14 8.85
CA ALA A 79 -12.27 -25.31 9.46
C ALA A 79 -13.18 -26.17 8.57
N ASP A 80 -14.24 -26.77 9.13
CA ASP A 80 -15.27 -27.49 8.35
C ASP A 80 -16.00 -26.51 7.41
N LYS A 81 -16.21 -25.29 7.91
CA LYS A 81 -16.65 -24.14 7.12
C LYS A 81 -15.62 -23.05 7.26
N GLU A 82 -14.95 -22.74 6.17
CA GLU A 82 -13.88 -21.73 6.15
C GLU A 82 -14.44 -20.31 6.42
N PRO A 83 -13.64 -19.41 7.00
CA PRO A 83 -14.01 -18.00 7.10
C PRO A 83 -14.24 -17.38 5.72
N GLU A 84 -15.21 -16.49 5.63
CA GLU A 84 -15.60 -15.85 4.38
C GLU A 84 -15.65 -14.33 4.52
N PHE A 85 -15.05 -13.62 3.56
CA PHE A 85 -15.17 -12.17 3.47
C PHE A 85 -16.62 -11.77 3.09
N PRO A 86 -17.17 -10.66 3.64
CA PRO A 86 -18.51 -10.17 3.24
C PRO A 86 -18.57 -9.91 1.74
N GLY A 87 -19.38 -10.70 1.03
CA GLY A 87 -19.50 -10.66 -0.43
C GLY A 87 -18.50 -11.54 -1.18
N GLY A 88 -17.76 -12.41 -0.46
CA GLY A 88 -16.89 -13.42 -1.03
C GLY A 88 -15.58 -12.89 -1.61
N GLU A 89 -14.92 -13.72 -2.41
CA GLU A 89 -13.57 -13.44 -2.97
C GLU A 89 -13.54 -12.21 -3.88
N ALA A 90 -14.55 -12.02 -4.72
CA ALA A 90 -14.62 -10.87 -5.61
C ALA A 90 -14.71 -9.54 -4.85
N ALA A 91 -15.46 -9.53 -3.74
CA ALA A 91 -15.55 -8.37 -2.87
C ALA A 91 -14.24 -8.12 -2.11
N LEU A 92 -13.54 -9.16 -1.69
CA LEU A 92 -12.21 -9.07 -1.08
C LEU A 92 -11.19 -8.46 -2.05
N SER A 93 -11.14 -8.95 -3.29
CA SER A 93 -10.29 -8.39 -4.34
C SER A 93 -10.60 -6.92 -4.58
N THR A 94 -11.87 -6.56 -4.68
CA THR A 94 -12.29 -5.17 -4.85
C THR A 94 -11.89 -4.30 -3.65
N TYR A 95 -12.06 -4.81 -2.43
CA TYR A 95 -11.68 -4.11 -1.21
C TYR A 95 -10.17 -3.82 -1.15
N ILE A 96 -9.34 -4.81 -1.46
CA ILE A 96 -7.88 -4.66 -1.48
C ILE A 96 -7.45 -3.67 -2.56
N ASN A 97 -7.97 -3.82 -3.79
CA ASN A 97 -7.67 -2.89 -4.89
C ASN A 97 -8.04 -1.43 -4.59
N LYS A 98 -9.09 -1.22 -3.80
CA LYS A 98 -9.55 0.12 -3.42
C LYS A 98 -8.72 0.74 -2.29
N ASN A 99 -8.23 -0.07 -1.37
CA ASN A 99 -7.61 0.40 -0.12
C ASN A 99 -6.07 0.31 -0.12
N VAL A 100 -5.48 -0.54 -0.95
CA VAL A 100 -4.03 -0.59 -1.14
C VAL A 100 -3.66 0.35 -2.28
N THR A 101 -2.82 1.32 -1.98
CA THR A 101 -2.27 2.23 -3.00
C THR A 101 -0.95 1.68 -3.49
N TYR A 102 -0.81 1.54 -4.79
CA TYR A 102 0.47 1.18 -5.41
C TYR A 102 1.38 2.41 -5.39
N PRO A 103 2.51 2.39 -4.66
CA PRO A 103 3.41 3.53 -4.59
C PRO A 103 3.96 3.90 -5.97
N GLN A 104 4.06 5.20 -6.25
CA GLN A 104 4.58 5.67 -7.55
C GLN A 104 6.01 5.19 -7.80
N GLU A 105 6.83 5.17 -6.76
CA GLU A 105 8.21 4.65 -6.83
C GLU A 105 8.26 3.19 -7.27
N ALA A 106 7.35 2.35 -6.78
CA ALA A 106 7.25 0.95 -7.19
C ALA A 106 6.78 0.80 -8.64
N ILE A 107 5.91 1.71 -9.12
CA ILE A 107 5.49 1.78 -10.51
C ILE A 107 6.67 2.17 -11.41
N ASP A 108 7.43 3.18 -11.01
CA ASP A 108 8.58 3.70 -11.76
C ASP A 108 9.71 2.66 -11.83
N ASN A 109 9.92 1.92 -10.75
CA ASN A 109 10.91 0.83 -10.66
C ASN A 109 10.45 -0.46 -11.35
N GLY A 110 9.21 -0.53 -11.83
CA GLY A 110 8.67 -1.73 -12.47
C GLY A 110 8.45 -2.89 -11.49
N THR A 111 8.29 -2.60 -10.19
CA THR A 111 8.12 -3.61 -9.14
C THR A 111 6.81 -4.37 -9.33
N SER A 112 6.88 -5.69 -9.41
CA SER A 112 5.72 -6.58 -9.49
C SER A 112 6.04 -7.91 -8.81
N GLY A 113 5.02 -8.63 -8.36
CA GLY A 113 5.21 -9.91 -7.69
C GLY A 113 3.99 -10.30 -6.85
N THR A 114 4.10 -11.44 -6.19
CA THR A 114 3.08 -11.94 -5.27
C THR A 114 3.63 -11.98 -3.86
N MET A 115 2.83 -11.59 -2.89
CA MET A 115 3.11 -11.79 -1.48
C MET A 115 1.97 -12.60 -0.84
N HIS A 116 2.32 -13.45 0.09
CA HIS A 116 1.35 -14.21 0.88
C HIS A 116 1.15 -13.52 2.23
N VAL A 117 -0.10 -13.21 2.53
CA VAL A 117 -0.48 -12.62 3.82
C VAL A 117 -1.18 -13.68 4.66
N SER A 118 -0.55 -14.06 5.77
CA SER A 118 -1.14 -14.95 6.77
C SER A 118 -1.80 -14.11 7.86
N PHE A 119 -3.02 -14.45 8.22
CA PHE A 119 -3.77 -13.81 9.31
C PHE A 119 -4.72 -14.80 9.97
N VAL A 120 -5.29 -14.41 11.09
CA VAL A 120 -6.28 -15.22 11.81
C VAL A 120 -7.61 -14.48 11.82
N VAL A 121 -8.68 -15.17 11.47
CA VAL A 121 -10.04 -14.71 11.69
C VAL A 121 -10.52 -15.28 13.03
N ASP A 122 -10.89 -14.43 13.96
CA ASP A 122 -11.36 -14.86 15.28
C ASP A 122 -12.84 -15.34 15.26
N GLU A 123 -13.33 -15.77 16.40
CA GLU A 123 -14.72 -16.29 16.56
C GLU A 123 -15.80 -15.22 16.31
N HIS A 124 -15.41 -13.94 16.32
CA HIS A 124 -16.29 -12.81 16.04
C HIS A 124 -16.21 -12.34 14.59
N GLY A 125 -15.27 -12.89 13.81
CA GLY A 125 -15.03 -12.50 12.43
C GLY A 125 -13.99 -11.39 12.27
N LYS A 126 -13.29 -10.99 13.34
CA LYS A 126 -12.26 -9.96 13.27
C LYS A 126 -10.94 -10.56 12.77
N VAL A 127 -10.29 -9.85 11.86
CA VAL A 127 -8.93 -10.17 11.41
C VAL A 127 -7.93 -9.74 12.48
N ILE A 128 -7.08 -10.66 12.90
CA ILE A 128 -6.02 -10.42 13.88
C ILE A 128 -4.69 -10.99 13.38
N ASN A 129 -3.59 -10.39 13.83
CA ASN A 129 -2.22 -10.79 13.54
C ASN A 129 -1.91 -10.98 12.04
N PRO A 130 -2.19 -10.01 11.17
CA PRO A 130 -1.77 -10.11 9.78
C PRO A 130 -0.24 -10.04 9.67
N GLN A 131 0.34 -10.95 8.91
CA GLN A 131 1.78 -11.07 8.70
C GLN A 131 2.07 -11.37 7.23
N ALA A 132 3.09 -10.74 6.68
CA ALA A 132 3.63 -11.12 5.38
C ALA A 132 4.56 -12.32 5.55
N MET A 133 4.29 -13.38 4.82
CA MET A 133 5.12 -14.59 4.81
C MET A 133 6.31 -14.43 3.86
N ASP A 134 6.12 -13.63 2.83
CA ASP A 134 7.10 -13.32 1.79
C ASP A 134 6.85 -11.90 1.24
N GLY A 135 7.39 -11.58 0.06
CA GLY A 135 7.14 -10.28 -0.60
C GLY A 135 8.23 -9.24 -0.38
N LYS A 136 9.40 -9.62 0.16
CA LYS A 136 10.54 -8.70 0.34
C LYS A 136 10.98 -8.01 -0.94
N ASN A 137 10.76 -8.62 -2.09
CA ASN A 137 11.03 -8.07 -3.41
C ASN A 137 10.06 -6.95 -3.84
N LEU A 138 8.95 -6.78 -3.12
CA LEU A 138 7.95 -5.74 -3.39
C LEU A 138 8.28 -4.41 -2.70
N GLY A 139 9.23 -4.43 -1.74
CA GLY A 139 9.57 -3.27 -0.91
C GLY A 139 8.68 -3.13 0.33
N ASP A 140 9.26 -2.56 1.37
CA ASP A 140 8.62 -2.45 2.68
C ASP A 140 7.34 -1.61 2.66
N ASP A 141 7.26 -0.61 1.80
CA ASP A 141 6.09 0.28 1.71
C ASP A 141 4.84 -0.47 1.23
N ILE A 142 4.97 -1.31 0.19
CA ILE A 142 3.87 -2.14 -0.31
C ILE A 142 3.45 -3.14 0.77
N VAL A 143 4.42 -3.80 1.40
CA VAL A 143 4.17 -4.78 2.47
C VAL A 143 3.43 -4.14 3.63
N ASN A 144 3.93 -3.02 4.16
CA ASN A 144 3.33 -2.33 5.29
C ASN A 144 1.92 -1.79 5.00
N GLN A 145 1.70 -1.21 3.81
CA GLN A 145 0.38 -0.75 3.39
C GLN A 145 -0.60 -1.92 3.30
N THR A 146 -0.18 -3.04 2.73
CA THR A 146 -1.02 -4.23 2.61
C THR A 146 -1.41 -4.75 3.99
N LEU A 147 -0.46 -4.93 4.91
CA LEU A 147 -0.73 -5.36 6.27
C LEU A 147 -1.68 -4.42 7.03
N LYS A 148 -1.54 -3.11 6.81
CA LYS A 148 -2.45 -2.11 7.39
C LYS A 148 -3.88 -2.27 6.86
N VAL A 149 -4.05 -2.55 5.57
CA VAL A 149 -5.38 -2.81 4.98
C VAL A 149 -5.99 -4.08 5.56
N PHE A 150 -5.21 -5.17 5.72
CA PHE A 150 -5.69 -6.40 6.37
C PHE A 150 -6.08 -6.18 7.83
N SER A 151 -5.37 -5.33 8.58
CA SER A 151 -5.71 -4.99 9.95
C SER A 151 -7.03 -4.22 10.10
N ASN A 152 -7.44 -3.51 9.04
CA ASN A 152 -8.65 -2.68 9.02
C ASN A 152 -9.81 -3.30 8.22
N MET A 153 -9.75 -4.59 7.92
CA MET A 153 -10.81 -5.27 7.19
C MET A 153 -12.13 -5.28 7.95
N PRO A 154 -13.27 -5.26 7.23
CA PRO A 154 -14.58 -5.47 7.84
C PRO A 154 -14.66 -6.86 8.49
N MET A 155 -15.68 -7.09 9.30
CA MET A 155 -15.89 -8.38 9.95
C MET A 155 -16.22 -9.46 8.90
N TRP A 156 -15.48 -10.57 8.99
CA TRP A 156 -15.67 -11.78 8.21
C TRP A 156 -16.76 -12.69 8.83
N THR A 157 -17.28 -13.59 8.06
CA THR A 157 -17.98 -14.77 8.62
C THR A 157 -16.92 -15.66 9.25
N PRO A 158 -17.00 -15.98 10.56
CA PRO A 158 -15.97 -16.79 11.21
C PRO A 158 -16.02 -18.25 10.75
N GLY A 159 -14.87 -18.92 10.79
CA GLY A 159 -14.77 -20.35 10.53
C GLY A 159 -15.54 -21.16 11.57
N MET A 160 -16.01 -22.33 11.18
CA MET A 160 -16.72 -23.26 12.06
C MET A 160 -16.11 -24.65 12.04
N VAL A 161 -16.01 -25.27 13.22
CA VAL A 161 -15.68 -26.66 13.42
C VAL A 161 -16.74 -27.31 14.30
N HIS A 162 -17.37 -28.37 13.82
CA HIS A 162 -18.50 -29.02 14.51
C HIS A 162 -19.59 -28.02 14.96
N ASN A 163 -19.97 -27.11 14.08
CA ASN A 163 -20.93 -26.04 14.32
C ASN A 163 -20.56 -25.01 15.40
N LYS A 164 -19.31 -24.99 15.83
CA LYS A 164 -18.77 -23.99 16.76
C LYS A 164 -17.88 -23.01 16.01
N LYS A 165 -18.04 -21.73 16.26
CA LYS A 165 -17.17 -20.69 15.74
C LYS A 165 -15.77 -20.87 16.34
N VAL A 166 -14.75 -20.81 15.51
CA VAL A 166 -13.37 -21.04 15.91
C VAL A 166 -12.44 -20.03 15.27
N LYS A 167 -11.30 -19.81 15.91
CA LYS A 167 -10.21 -19.04 15.32
C LYS A 167 -9.58 -19.84 14.19
N THR A 168 -9.54 -19.30 13.01
CA THR A 168 -9.01 -19.97 11.82
C THR A 168 -7.93 -19.12 11.19
N ARG A 169 -6.79 -19.72 10.88
CA ARG A 169 -5.70 -19.11 10.13
C ARG A 169 -6.00 -19.23 8.65
N LEU A 170 -5.83 -18.13 7.95
CA LEU A 170 -5.90 -18.05 6.50
C LEU A 170 -4.60 -17.52 5.94
N GLU A 171 -4.29 -17.93 4.73
CA GLU A 171 -3.20 -17.41 3.93
C GLU A 171 -3.75 -16.99 2.57
N VAL A 172 -3.54 -15.74 2.21
CA VAL A 172 -4.11 -15.14 0.99
C VAL A 172 -2.98 -14.60 0.13
N PRO A 173 -2.81 -15.08 -1.11
CA PRO A 173 -1.88 -14.51 -2.06
C PRO A 173 -2.44 -13.18 -2.59
N VAL A 174 -1.63 -12.14 -2.51
CA VAL A 174 -1.89 -10.82 -3.09
C VAL A 174 -0.88 -10.57 -4.20
N THR A 175 -1.36 -10.52 -5.43
CA THR A 175 -0.51 -10.32 -6.61
C THR A 175 -0.55 -8.86 -7.06
N PHE A 176 0.62 -8.28 -7.18
CA PHE A 176 0.87 -6.92 -7.67
C PHE A 176 1.36 -6.97 -9.11
N GLN A 177 0.66 -6.34 -10.02
CA GLN A 177 0.99 -6.30 -11.44
C GLN A 177 0.94 -4.87 -11.95
N LEU A 178 1.78 -4.58 -12.94
CA LEU A 178 1.75 -3.33 -13.69
C LEU A 178 1.07 -3.57 -15.02
N ALA A 179 -0.06 -2.91 -15.23
CA ALA A 179 -0.74 -2.90 -16.52
C ALA A 179 -0.36 -1.65 -17.31
N ASP A 180 -0.27 -1.76 -18.62
CA ASP A 180 -0.21 -0.59 -19.49
C ASP A 180 -1.53 0.18 -19.39
N ALA A 181 -1.48 1.50 -19.26
CA ALA A 181 -2.65 2.34 -19.01
C ALA A 181 -3.59 2.52 -20.23
N ASP A 182 -3.29 1.83 -21.33
CA ASP A 182 -4.02 1.94 -22.59
C ASP A 182 -4.81 0.65 -22.88
N GLN A 183 -5.90 0.41 -22.11
CA GLN A 183 -7.00 -0.46 -22.55
C GLN A 183 -8.34 0.12 -22.12
#